data_853cfc0bf5a99b03f4e8ca03023930d5
#
_entry.id   853cfc0bf5a99b03f4e8ca03023930d5
#
_cell.length_a   1.000
_cell.length_b   1.000
_cell.length_c   1.000
_cell.angle_alpha   90.00
_cell.angle_beta   90.00
_cell.angle_gamma   90.00
#
_symmetry.space_group_name_H-M   'P 1'
#
loop_
_entity.id
_entity.type
_entity.pdbx_description
1 polymer ?
#
loop_
_entity_poly.entity_id
_entity_poly.type
_entity_poly.pdbx_seq_one_letter_code
_entity_poly.pdbx_strand_id
1 'polypeptide(L)'
;QIDCEKHLENTKKKLTDTEAKLTRKLASRRQLMIAQLQTELKEGQACMVCGSLKHPEVRRDKADEHALKNLMYLVEALQKEKQNQVSEISKYEATLKEIMSNKLILNKEIEQKEEHLKTHYRILQDEVAGVYNFEFAENYESIQGKNLIKNLKEYVKKLQKKFHNEETVI
;
A
#
# COMPACT_ATOMS: atom_id res chain seq x y z
N GLN A 1 -3.19 -6.53 1.25
CA GLN A 1 -2.06 -5.69 1.70
C GLN A 1 -0.80 -5.98 0.88
N ILE A 2 -0.32 -7.23 0.84
CA ILE A 2 0.92 -7.64 0.14
C ILE A 2 0.92 -7.23 -1.34
N ASP A 3 -0.20 -7.38 -2.04
CA ASP A 3 -0.29 -6.99 -3.45
C ASP A 3 -0.22 -5.48 -3.64
N CYS A 4 -0.84 -4.70 -2.75
CA CYS A 4 -0.79 -3.24 -2.80
C CYS A 4 0.64 -2.72 -2.54
N GLU A 5 1.36 -3.32 -1.59
CA GLU A 5 2.76 -2.99 -1.30
C GLU A 5 3.68 -3.30 -2.50
N LYS A 6 3.48 -4.45 -3.16
CA LYS A 6 4.22 -4.81 -4.37
C LYS A 6 3.95 -3.85 -5.53
N HIS A 7 2.69 -3.47 -5.74
CA HIS A 7 2.32 -2.50 -6.77
C HIS A 7 2.94 -1.13 -6.49
N LEU A 8 2.91 -0.68 -5.23
CA LEU A 8 3.55 0.57 -4.81
C LEU A 8 5.06 0.55 -5.10
N GLU A 9 5.75 -0.51 -4.71
CA GLU A 9 7.19 -0.67 -4.94
C GLU A 9 7.52 -0.66 -6.45
N ASN A 10 6.76 -1.41 -7.25
CA ASN A 10 6.94 -1.44 -8.71
C ASN A 10 6.69 -0.07 -9.35
N THR A 11 5.67 0.66 -8.90
CA THR A 11 5.36 1.99 -9.44
C THR A 11 6.45 2.99 -9.04
N LYS A 12 7.00 2.91 -7.83
CA LYS A 12 8.15 3.73 -7.40
C LYS A 12 9.39 3.47 -8.27
N LYS A 13 9.68 2.22 -8.60
CA LYS A 13 10.78 1.87 -9.53
C LYS A 13 10.56 2.46 -10.92
N LYS A 14 9.35 2.31 -11.49
CA LYS A 14 9.01 2.91 -12.78
C LYS A 14 9.17 4.43 -12.76
N LEU A 15 8.76 5.09 -11.68
CA LEU A 15 8.91 6.53 -11.51
C LEU A 15 10.39 6.94 -11.58
N THR A 16 11.28 6.25 -10.86
CA THR A 16 12.72 6.50 -10.87
C THR A 16 13.30 6.38 -12.30
N ASP A 17 12.89 5.33 -13.04
CA ASP A 17 13.33 5.13 -14.43
C ASP A 17 12.82 6.24 -15.37
N THR A 18 11.56 6.66 -15.19
CA THR A 18 10.96 7.74 -15.98
C THR A 18 11.66 9.07 -15.68
N GLU A 19 11.99 9.37 -14.43
CA GLU A 19 12.74 10.57 -14.03
C GLU A 19 14.15 10.59 -14.63
N ALA A 20 14.85 9.46 -14.63
CA ALA A 20 16.17 9.34 -15.25
C ALA A 20 16.10 9.57 -16.77
N LYS A 21 15.10 9.00 -17.45
CA LYS A 21 14.85 9.23 -18.88
C LYS A 21 14.53 10.69 -19.16
N LEU A 22 13.65 11.30 -18.37
CA LEU A 22 13.26 12.71 -18.50
C LEU A 22 14.47 13.63 -18.34
N THR A 23 15.30 13.40 -17.32
CA THR A 23 16.52 14.19 -17.10
C THR A 23 17.47 14.15 -18.30
N ARG A 24 17.69 12.95 -18.87
CA ARG A 24 18.53 12.78 -20.07
C ARG A 24 17.93 13.52 -21.27
N LYS A 25 16.61 13.41 -21.48
CA LYS A 25 15.94 14.09 -22.62
C LYS A 25 15.91 15.61 -22.48
N LEU A 26 15.76 16.11 -21.24
CA LEU A 26 15.87 17.55 -20.96
C LEU A 26 17.28 18.08 -21.23
N ALA A 27 18.33 17.31 -20.89
CA ALA A 27 19.71 17.67 -21.24
C ALA A 27 19.92 17.71 -22.75
N SER A 28 19.45 16.71 -23.49
CA SER A 28 19.52 16.70 -24.97
C SER A 28 18.74 17.85 -25.58
N ARG A 29 17.54 18.17 -25.08
CA ARG A 29 16.76 19.32 -25.53
C ARG A 29 17.53 20.63 -25.35
N ARG A 30 18.16 20.79 -24.16
CA ARG A 30 18.99 22.00 -23.90
C ARG A 30 20.13 22.13 -24.91
N GLN A 31 20.82 21.03 -25.22
CA GLN A 31 21.91 21.02 -26.18
C GLN A 31 21.44 21.42 -27.59
N LEU A 32 20.31 20.88 -28.07
CA LEU A 32 19.75 21.24 -29.37
C LEU A 32 19.26 22.68 -29.40
N MET A 33 18.67 23.20 -28.33
CA MET A 33 18.28 24.62 -28.25
C MET A 33 19.49 25.54 -28.28
N ILE A 34 20.59 25.19 -27.60
CA ILE A 34 21.85 25.94 -27.66
C ILE A 34 22.39 25.94 -29.11
N ALA A 35 22.40 24.76 -29.77
CA ALA A 35 22.84 24.65 -31.15
C ALA A 35 21.98 25.54 -32.11
N GLN A 36 20.66 25.56 -31.91
CA GLN A 36 19.76 26.42 -32.67
C GLN A 36 20.08 27.90 -32.45
N LEU A 37 20.22 28.34 -31.19
CA LEU A 37 20.59 29.72 -30.87
C LEU A 37 21.95 30.10 -31.47
N GLN A 38 22.91 29.16 -31.56
CA GLN A 38 24.21 29.39 -32.19
C GLN A 38 24.09 29.63 -33.69
N THR A 39 23.11 29.03 -34.39
CA THR A 39 22.88 29.27 -35.82
C THR A 39 22.33 30.68 -36.10
N GLU A 40 21.69 31.31 -35.12
CA GLU A 40 21.12 32.67 -35.24
C GLU A 40 22.15 33.77 -34.96
N LEU A 41 23.35 33.40 -34.47
CA LEU A 41 24.40 34.35 -34.17
C LEU A 41 24.97 34.97 -35.46
N LYS A 42 25.03 36.30 -35.53
CA LYS A 42 25.60 37.06 -36.60
C LYS A 42 26.83 37.84 -36.11
N GLU A 43 27.88 37.83 -36.88
CA GLU A 43 29.08 38.61 -36.56
C GLU A 43 28.74 40.11 -36.41
N GLY A 44 29.25 40.72 -35.34
CA GLY A 44 29.04 42.14 -35.05
C GLY A 44 27.70 42.50 -34.43
N GLN A 45 26.79 41.54 -34.23
CA GLN A 45 25.57 41.75 -33.46
C GLN A 45 25.70 41.21 -32.02
N ALA A 46 25.16 41.96 -31.09
CA ALA A 46 25.14 41.52 -29.70
C ALA A 46 24.29 40.24 -29.53
N CYS A 47 24.84 39.20 -28.89
CA CYS A 47 24.13 38.00 -28.63
C CYS A 47 22.92 38.23 -27.70
N MET A 48 21.76 37.74 -28.06
CA MET A 48 20.54 37.91 -27.24
C MET A 48 20.61 37.19 -25.88
N VAL A 49 21.54 36.25 -25.73
CA VAL A 49 21.68 35.48 -24.49
C VAL A 49 22.69 36.09 -23.52
N CYS A 50 23.86 36.54 -24.04
CA CYS A 50 24.95 37.02 -23.17
C CYS A 50 25.44 38.44 -23.50
N GLY A 51 24.90 39.06 -24.52
CA GLY A 51 25.29 40.41 -24.94
C GLY A 51 26.67 40.53 -25.63
N SER A 52 27.41 39.43 -25.76
CA SER A 52 28.74 39.45 -26.38
C SER A 52 28.67 39.66 -27.87
N LEU A 53 29.63 40.43 -28.42
CA LEU A 53 29.80 40.67 -29.86
C LEU A 53 30.68 39.60 -30.54
N LYS A 54 31.40 38.80 -29.74
CA LYS A 54 32.32 37.76 -30.25
C LYS A 54 32.08 36.44 -29.51
N HIS A 55 31.88 35.36 -30.29
CA HIS A 55 31.75 34.01 -29.79
C HIS A 55 32.84 33.12 -30.42
N PRO A 56 33.94 32.82 -29.71
CA PRO A 56 35.10 32.13 -30.27
C PRO A 56 34.86 30.70 -30.71
N GLU A 57 33.83 30.03 -30.17
CA GLU A 57 33.55 28.60 -30.39
C GLU A 57 32.11 28.37 -30.86
N VAL A 58 31.70 29.01 -31.96
CA VAL A 58 30.39 28.73 -32.56
C VAL A 58 30.49 27.48 -33.42
N ARG A 59 29.93 26.37 -32.99
CA ARG A 59 29.66 25.23 -33.87
C ARG A 59 28.48 25.60 -34.77
N ARG A 60 28.75 25.72 -36.05
CA ARG A 60 27.75 26.04 -37.10
C ARG A 60 27.03 24.80 -37.63
N ASP A 61 26.93 23.74 -36.84
CA ASP A 61 26.13 22.57 -37.19
C ASP A 61 24.67 23.00 -37.23
N LYS A 62 23.99 22.80 -38.37
CA LYS A 62 22.58 23.11 -38.50
C LYS A 62 21.81 22.36 -37.44
N ALA A 63 21.17 23.07 -36.54
CA ALA A 63 20.28 22.42 -35.58
C ALA A 63 19.16 21.73 -36.36
N ASP A 64 18.99 20.44 -36.12
CA ASP A 64 17.88 19.67 -36.69
C ASP A 64 16.58 20.06 -35.96
N GLU A 65 15.84 20.97 -36.60
CA GLU A 65 14.56 21.48 -36.09
C GLU A 65 13.55 20.36 -35.89
N HIS A 66 13.60 19.32 -36.72
CA HIS A 66 12.73 18.15 -36.60
C HIS A 66 13.09 17.30 -35.38
N ALA A 67 14.37 17.11 -35.11
CA ALA A 67 14.86 16.42 -33.90
C ALA A 67 14.45 17.20 -32.65
N LEU A 68 14.53 18.52 -32.63
CA LEU A 68 14.09 19.33 -31.49
C LEU A 68 12.58 19.18 -31.24
N LYS A 69 11.77 19.21 -32.27
CA LYS A 69 10.32 19.07 -32.21
C LYS A 69 9.92 17.67 -31.66
N ASN A 70 10.53 16.63 -32.20
CA ASN A 70 10.33 15.25 -31.71
C ASN A 70 10.73 15.09 -30.24
N LEU A 71 11.83 15.75 -29.85
CA LEU A 71 12.31 15.69 -28.48
C LEU A 71 11.37 16.43 -27.51
N MET A 72 10.75 17.53 -27.95
CA MET A 72 9.72 18.23 -27.16
C MET A 72 8.52 17.32 -26.87
N TYR A 73 7.97 16.67 -27.90
CA TYR A 73 6.87 15.71 -27.71
C TYR A 73 7.24 14.57 -26.74
N LEU A 74 8.47 14.05 -26.84
CA LEU A 74 8.93 13.00 -25.96
C LEU A 74 9.07 13.47 -24.50
N VAL A 75 9.55 14.70 -24.29
CA VAL A 75 9.64 15.31 -22.95
C VAL A 75 8.25 15.49 -22.36
N GLU A 76 7.28 15.99 -23.11
CA GLU A 76 5.90 16.16 -22.67
C GLU A 76 5.26 14.81 -22.30
N ALA A 77 5.46 13.77 -23.13
CA ALA A 77 4.97 12.42 -22.86
C ALA A 77 5.56 11.86 -21.57
N LEU A 78 6.86 12.00 -21.34
CA LEU A 78 7.53 11.55 -20.11
C LEU A 78 7.08 12.35 -18.88
N GLN A 79 6.81 13.64 -19.00
CA GLN A 79 6.27 14.46 -17.92
C GLN A 79 4.86 14.00 -17.53
N LYS A 80 4.01 13.70 -18.50
CA LYS A 80 2.66 13.17 -18.27
C LYS A 80 2.73 11.78 -17.63
N GLU A 81 3.60 10.91 -18.11
CA GLU A 81 3.82 9.59 -17.52
C GLU A 81 4.27 9.69 -16.06
N LYS A 82 5.26 10.56 -15.76
CA LYS A 82 5.69 10.86 -14.39
C LYS A 82 4.53 11.30 -13.52
N GLN A 83 3.69 12.21 -13.99
CA GLN A 83 2.55 12.73 -13.22
C GLN A 83 1.52 11.63 -12.93
N ASN A 84 1.25 10.75 -13.89
CA ASN A 84 0.38 9.60 -13.70
C ASN A 84 0.94 8.64 -12.63
N GLN A 85 2.24 8.33 -12.69
CA GLN A 85 2.90 7.47 -11.71
C GLN A 85 2.87 8.06 -10.30
N VAL A 86 3.10 9.36 -10.13
CA VAL A 86 2.98 10.07 -8.85
C VAL A 86 1.55 9.99 -8.30
N SER A 87 0.54 10.20 -9.16
CA SER A 87 -0.87 10.07 -8.75
C SER A 87 -1.21 8.63 -8.33
N GLU A 88 -0.70 7.65 -9.03
CA GLU A 88 -0.89 6.22 -8.72
C GLU A 88 -0.24 5.83 -7.38
N ILE A 89 0.99 6.30 -7.13
CA ILE A 89 1.68 6.13 -5.84
C ILE A 89 0.84 6.71 -4.70
N SER A 90 0.34 7.94 -4.85
CA SER A 90 -0.50 8.58 -3.84
C SER A 90 -1.76 7.79 -3.53
N LYS A 91 -2.39 7.18 -4.54
CA LYS A 91 -3.56 6.29 -4.35
C LYS A 91 -3.21 5.04 -3.57
N TYR A 92 -2.11 4.37 -3.92
CA TYR A 92 -1.68 3.17 -3.19
C TYR A 92 -1.30 3.48 -1.74
N GLU A 93 -0.62 4.60 -1.49
CA GLU A 93 -0.27 5.04 -0.13
C GLU A 93 -1.52 5.35 0.72
N ALA A 94 -2.53 5.99 0.13
CA ALA A 94 -3.82 6.23 0.80
C ALA A 94 -4.54 4.92 1.13
N THR A 95 -4.60 3.98 0.16
CA THR A 95 -5.22 2.67 0.37
C THR A 95 -4.50 1.86 1.45
N LEU A 96 -3.17 1.87 1.46
CA LEU A 96 -2.39 1.19 2.51
C LEU A 96 -2.66 1.78 3.88
N LYS A 97 -2.74 3.10 4.00
CA LYS A 97 -3.08 3.78 5.25
C LYS A 97 -4.45 3.37 5.77
N GLU A 98 -5.44 3.28 4.88
CA GLU A 98 -6.79 2.82 5.22
C GLU A 98 -6.79 1.36 5.69
N ILE A 99 -6.12 0.46 4.95
CA ILE A 99 -5.98 -0.95 5.35
C ILE A 99 -5.33 -1.09 6.71
N MET A 100 -4.28 -0.32 6.99
CA MET A 100 -3.59 -0.35 8.29
C MET A 100 -4.50 0.16 9.42
N SER A 101 -5.29 1.21 9.18
CA SER A 101 -6.26 1.73 10.14
C SER A 101 -7.34 0.70 10.46
N ASN A 102 -7.92 0.08 9.43
CA ASN A 102 -8.95 -0.95 9.58
C ASN A 102 -8.41 -2.19 10.30
N LYS A 103 -7.18 -2.61 10.00
CA LYS A 103 -6.50 -3.69 10.72
C LYS A 103 -6.36 -3.40 12.21
N LEU A 104 -6.00 -2.15 12.56
CA LEU A 104 -5.88 -1.75 13.97
C LEU A 104 -7.22 -1.81 14.71
N ILE A 105 -8.30 -1.36 14.06
CA ILE A 105 -9.67 -1.41 14.61
C ILE A 105 -10.09 -2.87 14.83
N LEU A 106 -9.93 -3.72 13.80
CA LEU A 106 -10.28 -5.13 13.88
C LEU A 106 -9.50 -5.88 14.98
N ASN A 107 -8.22 -5.59 15.13
CA ASN A 107 -7.43 -6.19 16.21
C ASN A 107 -7.97 -5.82 17.59
N LYS A 108 -8.34 -4.55 17.81
CA LYS A 108 -8.97 -4.13 19.08
C LYS A 108 -10.32 -4.83 19.33
N GLU A 109 -11.13 -4.98 18.28
CA GLU A 109 -12.40 -5.71 18.40
C GLU A 109 -12.19 -7.18 18.73
N ILE A 110 -11.17 -7.82 18.15
CA ILE A 110 -10.78 -9.20 18.46
C ILE A 110 -10.38 -9.30 19.93
N GLU A 111 -9.48 -8.44 20.41
CA GLU A 111 -9.03 -8.41 21.80
C GLU A 111 -10.21 -8.26 22.80
N GLN A 112 -11.14 -7.36 22.49
CA GLN A 112 -12.35 -7.16 23.31
C GLN A 112 -13.23 -8.40 23.33
N LYS A 113 -13.44 -9.05 22.17
CA LYS A 113 -14.25 -10.27 22.09
C LYS A 113 -13.60 -11.45 22.79
N GLU A 114 -12.28 -11.57 22.72
CA GLU A 114 -11.52 -12.59 23.46
C GLU A 114 -11.65 -12.38 24.97
N GLU A 115 -11.58 -11.15 25.44
CA GLU A 115 -11.75 -10.85 26.87
C GLU A 115 -13.19 -11.15 27.36
N HIS A 116 -14.20 -10.76 26.56
CA HIS A 116 -15.59 -11.13 26.83
C HIS A 116 -15.77 -12.66 26.89
N LEU A 117 -15.16 -13.38 25.95
CA LEU A 117 -15.26 -14.84 25.91
C LEU A 117 -14.61 -15.48 27.14
N LYS A 118 -13.45 -15.00 27.58
CA LYS A 118 -12.77 -15.42 28.82
C LYS A 118 -13.66 -15.20 30.04
N THR A 119 -14.29 -14.04 30.12
CA THR A 119 -15.19 -13.69 31.23
C THR A 119 -16.40 -14.63 31.28
N HIS A 120 -17.07 -14.84 30.14
CA HIS A 120 -18.22 -15.76 30.09
C HIS A 120 -17.82 -17.20 30.38
N TYR A 121 -16.63 -17.61 29.94
CA TYR A 121 -16.13 -18.95 30.26
C TYR A 121 -15.91 -19.14 31.76
N ARG A 122 -15.36 -18.13 32.46
CA ARG A 122 -15.20 -18.19 33.94
C ARG A 122 -16.54 -18.25 34.65
N ILE A 123 -17.52 -17.44 34.24
CA ILE A 123 -18.86 -17.49 34.83
C ILE A 123 -19.49 -18.88 34.68
N LEU A 124 -19.42 -19.44 33.45
CA LEU A 124 -19.92 -20.80 33.21
C LEU A 124 -19.18 -21.87 34.03
N GLN A 125 -17.87 -21.71 34.20
CA GLN A 125 -17.06 -22.61 35.04
C GLN A 125 -17.52 -22.57 36.50
N ASP A 126 -17.70 -21.35 37.04
CA ASP A 126 -18.11 -21.16 38.43
C ASP A 126 -19.55 -21.68 38.69
N GLU A 127 -20.50 -21.33 37.80
CA GLU A 127 -21.91 -21.73 37.95
C GLU A 127 -22.11 -23.26 37.81
N VAL A 128 -21.46 -23.89 36.84
CA VAL A 128 -21.65 -25.31 36.54
C VAL A 128 -20.81 -26.19 37.44
N ALA A 129 -19.59 -25.81 37.81
CA ALA A 129 -18.75 -26.58 38.71
C ALA A 129 -19.36 -26.65 40.11
N GLY A 130 -19.99 -25.57 40.59
CA GLY A 130 -20.64 -25.53 41.90
C GLY A 130 -21.87 -26.43 42.02
N VAL A 131 -22.56 -26.73 40.92
CA VAL A 131 -23.80 -27.51 40.92
C VAL A 131 -23.58 -28.99 40.56
N TYR A 132 -22.64 -29.29 39.68
CA TYR A 132 -22.54 -30.61 39.04
C TYR A 132 -21.18 -31.31 39.13
N ASN A 133 -20.18 -30.74 39.83
CA ASN A 133 -18.81 -31.29 39.91
C ASN A 133 -18.19 -31.53 38.51
N PHE A 134 -18.46 -30.65 37.58
CA PHE A 134 -17.98 -30.75 36.21
C PHE A 134 -16.64 -30.04 36.08
N GLU A 135 -15.59 -30.77 35.71
CA GLU A 135 -14.27 -30.19 35.43
C GLU A 135 -14.24 -29.60 34.04
N PHE A 136 -14.06 -28.28 33.96
CA PHE A 136 -13.76 -27.59 32.71
C PHE A 136 -12.27 -27.73 32.38
N ALA A 137 -11.92 -27.66 31.09
CA ALA A 137 -10.53 -27.62 30.68
C ALA A 137 -9.81 -26.42 31.33
N GLU A 138 -8.64 -26.65 31.92
CA GLU A 138 -7.89 -25.67 32.69
C GLU A 138 -7.47 -24.44 31.89
N ASN A 139 -7.42 -24.55 30.55
CA ASN A 139 -6.94 -23.51 29.69
C ASN A 139 -8.00 -23.13 28.63
N TYR A 140 -8.54 -21.92 28.73
CA TYR A 140 -9.44 -21.32 27.74
C TYR A 140 -8.83 -21.32 26.32
N GLU A 141 -7.54 -21.06 26.18
CA GLU A 141 -6.85 -20.99 24.89
C GLU A 141 -6.79 -22.33 24.15
N SER A 142 -6.91 -23.46 24.85
CA SER A 142 -6.96 -24.80 24.23
C SER A 142 -8.32 -25.13 23.61
N ILE A 143 -9.34 -24.32 23.86
CA ILE A 143 -10.71 -24.56 23.41
C ILE A 143 -10.94 -23.73 22.14
N GLN A 144 -10.65 -24.30 20.99
CA GLN A 144 -11.17 -23.76 19.72
C GLN A 144 -12.70 -23.80 19.76
N GLY A 145 -13.36 -22.70 19.35
CA GLY A 145 -14.81 -22.49 19.50
C GLY A 145 -15.73 -23.67 19.09
N LYS A 146 -15.33 -24.48 18.11
CA LYS A 146 -16.04 -25.72 17.72
C LYS A 146 -16.00 -26.81 18.79
N ASN A 147 -14.90 -26.93 19.54
CA ASN A 147 -14.76 -27.91 20.59
C ASN A 147 -15.56 -27.50 21.84
N LEU A 148 -15.63 -26.21 22.14
CA LEU A 148 -16.46 -25.68 23.23
C LEU A 148 -17.94 -26.01 23.01
N ILE A 149 -18.47 -25.72 21.82
CA ILE A 149 -19.86 -26.01 21.43
C ILE A 149 -20.13 -27.52 21.50
N LYS A 150 -19.20 -28.36 21.07
CA LYS A 150 -19.32 -29.82 21.14
C LYS A 150 -19.38 -30.30 22.57
N ASN A 151 -18.47 -29.83 23.42
CA ASN A 151 -18.41 -30.22 24.83
C ASN A 151 -19.66 -29.77 25.59
N LEU A 152 -20.17 -28.55 25.34
CA LEU A 152 -21.44 -28.09 25.93
C LEU A 152 -22.63 -28.90 25.46
N LYS A 153 -22.72 -29.28 24.18
CA LYS A 153 -23.78 -30.16 23.68
C LYS A 153 -23.74 -31.56 24.32
N GLU A 154 -22.56 -32.13 24.50
CA GLU A 154 -22.41 -33.43 25.17
C GLU A 154 -22.77 -33.33 26.65
N TYR A 155 -22.42 -32.22 27.32
CA TYR A 155 -22.76 -31.97 28.71
C TYR A 155 -24.28 -31.82 28.91
N VAL A 156 -24.95 -31.02 28.07
CA VAL A 156 -26.43 -30.89 28.11
C VAL A 156 -27.11 -32.23 27.89
N LYS A 157 -26.63 -33.07 26.98
CA LYS A 157 -27.15 -34.44 26.80
C LYS A 157 -26.96 -35.31 28.05
N LYS A 158 -25.85 -35.22 28.77
CA LYS A 158 -25.63 -35.96 30.03
C LYS A 158 -26.57 -35.47 31.12
N LEU A 159 -26.79 -34.17 31.24
CA LEU A 159 -27.76 -33.60 32.18
C LEU A 159 -29.18 -34.09 31.88
N GLN A 160 -29.61 -34.02 30.61
CA GLN A 160 -30.94 -34.49 30.18
C GLN A 160 -31.16 -35.97 30.53
N LYS A 161 -30.15 -36.83 30.33
CA LYS A 161 -30.22 -38.24 30.72
C LYS A 161 -30.31 -38.40 32.23
N LYS A 162 -29.59 -37.60 33.01
CA LYS A 162 -29.61 -37.67 34.47
C LYS A 162 -30.97 -37.25 35.03
N PHE A 163 -31.56 -36.17 34.54
CA PHE A 163 -32.92 -35.75 34.91
C PHE A 163 -33.97 -36.79 34.54
N HIS A 164 -33.88 -37.39 33.34
CA HIS A 164 -34.84 -38.41 32.93
C HIS A 164 -34.75 -39.68 33.77
N ASN A 165 -33.56 -40.05 34.25
CA ASN A 165 -33.38 -41.18 35.15
C ASN A 165 -33.89 -40.90 36.58
N GLU A 166 -33.83 -39.65 37.04
CA GLU A 166 -34.37 -39.22 38.32
C GLU A 166 -35.90 -39.16 38.33
N GLU A 167 -36.54 -38.80 37.21
CA GLU A 167 -38.01 -38.85 37.05
C GLU A 167 -38.58 -40.28 36.97
N THR A 168 -37.78 -41.29 36.62
CA THR A 168 -38.22 -42.69 36.50
C THR A 168 -38.06 -43.46 37.83
N VAL A 169 -37.60 -42.87 38.90
CA VAL A 169 -37.37 -43.46 40.20
C VAL A 169 -38.44 -43.04 41.23
N ILE A 170 -39.44 -42.26 40.83
CA ILE A 170 -40.64 -41.92 41.60
C ILE A 170 -41.81 -42.73 41.05
#